data_959d0aac089fe01e5a64076c81e831bf
#
_entry.id   959d0aac089fe01e5a64076c81e831bf
#
_cell.length_a   1.000
_cell.length_b   1.000
_cell.length_c   1.000
_cell.angle_alpha   90.00
_cell.angle_beta   90.00
_cell.angle_gamma   90.00
#
_symmetry.space_group_name_H-M   'P 1'
#
loop_
_entity.id
_entity.type
_entity.pdbx_description
1 polymer ?
#
loop_
_entity_poly.entity_id
_entity_poly.type
_entity_poly.pdbx_seq_one_letter_code
_entity_poly.pdbx_strand_id
1 'polypeptide(L)'
;MMIQVVLSNPSHPEYGVVTLPFSIPRDQYAHCMELLAALEIGDALKTDCKVEKIDSFYAVLKRAEMLTVNVEKLNYLAKRLEDSQLPNEVDVLLDMEYETFSDLNELAEATDGLSKADVGKLGAVVMLAEPKSAAQIKNLAEHLDLFDFAPGAHTPQEYGKYMIRQSGRFDYDENLDDFYDYEKCGTERINAEDGMFTDRGYIAYKGCYSMEEVMNSGQSSRMEMGGMM
;
A
#
# COMPACT_ATOMS: atom_id res chain seq x y z
N MET A 1 -10.59 12.89 12.51
CA MET A 1 -9.60 13.20 13.56
C MET A 1 -8.46 13.91 12.89
N MET A 2 -7.96 15.02 13.44
CA MET A 2 -7.06 15.93 12.74
C MET A 2 -5.62 15.48 12.97
N ILE A 3 -4.87 15.26 11.90
CA ILE A 3 -3.43 15.02 11.95
C ILE A 3 -2.75 16.38 12.15
N GLN A 4 -1.82 16.48 13.09
CA GLN A 4 -1.05 17.71 13.33
C GLN A 4 0.42 17.45 13.02
N VAL A 5 1.03 18.30 12.22
CA VAL A 5 2.43 18.19 11.83
C VAL A 5 3.19 19.45 12.21
N VAL A 6 4.31 19.29 12.89
CA VAL A 6 5.25 20.36 13.23
C VAL A 6 6.35 20.37 12.20
N LEU A 7 6.49 21.49 11.49
CA LEU A 7 7.46 21.70 10.42
C LEU A 7 8.45 22.80 10.76
N SER A 8 9.68 22.68 10.28
CA SER A 8 10.74 23.67 10.37
C SER A 8 11.49 23.83 9.04
N ASN A 9 12.23 24.92 8.92
CA ASN A 9 13.19 25.10 7.83
C ASN A 9 14.54 24.49 8.22
N PRO A 10 15.00 23.41 7.54
CA PRO A 10 16.27 22.77 7.87
C PRO A 10 17.49 23.68 7.61
N SER A 11 17.36 24.68 6.74
CA SER A 11 18.43 25.65 6.42
C SER A 11 18.44 26.86 7.38
N HIS A 12 17.32 27.15 8.04
CA HIS A 12 17.12 28.31 8.89
C HIS A 12 16.41 27.93 10.20
N PRO A 13 17.06 27.13 11.07
CA PRO A 13 16.45 26.67 12.33
C PRO A 13 16.07 27.83 13.28
N GLU A 14 16.68 29.01 13.11
CA GLU A 14 16.36 30.23 13.85
C GLU A 14 14.96 30.78 13.60
N TYR A 15 14.30 30.40 12.49
CA TYR A 15 12.91 30.82 12.20
C TYR A 15 11.88 30.08 13.07
N GLY A 16 12.32 29.03 13.77
CA GLY A 16 11.45 28.24 14.65
C GLY A 16 10.62 27.20 13.89
N VAL A 17 9.44 26.92 14.41
CA VAL A 17 8.56 25.86 13.90
C VAL A 17 7.15 26.36 13.68
N VAL A 18 6.42 25.72 12.78
CA VAL A 18 4.99 25.93 12.58
C VAL A 18 4.25 24.58 12.76
N THR A 19 3.06 24.63 13.37
CA THR A 19 2.18 23.47 13.48
C THR A 19 1.00 23.63 12.55
N LEU A 20 0.83 22.68 11.63
CA LEU A 20 -0.21 22.71 10.62
C LEU A 20 -1.10 21.47 10.70
N PRO A 21 -2.41 21.61 10.39
CA PRO A 21 -3.29 20.46 10.20
C PRO A 21 -3.00 19.77 8.86
N PHE A 22 -3.00 18.45 8.84
CA PHE A 22 -2.98 17.59 7.65
C PHE A 22 -4.13 16.57 7.75
N SER A 23 -4.87 16.25 6.68
CA SER A 23 -4.80 16.95 5.38
C SER A 23 -5.19 18.43 5.56
N ILE A 24 -4.49 19.32 4.85
CA ILE A 24 -4.76 20.78 4.96
C ILE A 24 -6.17 21.07 4.44
N PRO A 25 -7.10 21.59 5.30
CA PRO A 25 -8.44 21.94 4.87
C PRO A 25 -8.42 23.03 3.80
N ARG A 26 -9.34 22.94 2.82
CA ARG A 26 -9.38 23.89 1.69
C ARG A 26 -9.58 25.35 2.13
N ASP A 27 -10.36 25.58 3.17
CA ASP A 27 -10.64 26.89 3.76
C ASP A 27 -9.44 27.45 4.53
N GLN A 28 -8.50 26.64 4.95
CA GLN A 28 -7.28 27.02 5.66
C GLN A 28 -6.03 26.99 4.77
N TYR A 29 -6.15 26.53 3.53
CA TYR A 29 -5.01 26.31 2.66
C TYR A 29 -4.14 27.56 2.48
N ALA A 30 -4.76 28.71 2.15
CA ALA A 30 -4.04 29.97 1.95
C ALA A 30 -3.28 30.39 3.23
N HIS A 31 -3.93 30.26 4.39
CA HIS A 31 -3.31 30.62 5.66
C HIS A 31 -2.15 29.67 6.01
N CYS A 32 -2.29 28.38 5.79
CA CYS A 32 -1.19 27.42 6.00
C CYS A 32 0.00 27.71 5.10
N MET A 33 -0.25 28.07 3.83
CA MET A 33 0.82 28.45 2.89
C MET A 33 1.50 29.76 3.28
N GLU A 34 0.78 30.74 3.84
CA GLU A 34 1.39 31.96 4.40
C GLU A 34 2.31 31.66 5.59
N LEU A 35 1.90 30.74 6.47
CA LEU A 35 2.72 30.34 7.62
C LEU A 35 4.01 29.60 7.17
N LEU A 36 3.92 28.76 6.16
CA LEU A 36 5.09 28.09 5.57
C LEU A 36 6.02 29.08 4.87
N ALA A 37 5.45 30.02 4.11
CA ALA A 37 6.22 31.08 3.44
C ALA A 37 6.97 31.95 4.43
N ALA A 38 6.41 32.21 5.63
CA ALA A 38 7.10 32.98 6.69
C ALA A 38 8.36 32.25 7.21
N LEU A 39 8.45 30.95 7.05
CA LEU A 39 9.64 30.12 7.35
C LEU A 39 10.50 29.86 6.09
N GLU A 40 10.14 30.45 4.95
CA GLU A 40 10.79 30.25 3.64
C GLU A 40 10.79 28.78 3.18
N ILE A 41 9.72 28.05 3.47
CA ILE A 41 9.50 26.63 3.09
C ILE A 41 8.13 26.44 2.44
N GLY A 42 7.85 25.23 1.97
CA GLY A 42 6.54 24.84 1.41
C GLY A 42 6.39 25.13 -0.07
N ASP A 43 7.47 25.29 -0.80
CA ASP A 43 7.44 25.31 -2.27
C ASP A 43 6.96 23.97 -2.81
N ALA A 44 5.89 23.99 -3.62
CA ALA A 44 5.26 22.79 -4.17
C ALA A 44 6.23 21.88 -4.98
N LEU A 45 7.33 22.44 -5.49
CA LEU A 45 8.33 21.72 -6.28
C LEU A 45 9.56 21.31 -5.48
N LYS A 46 9.66 21.73 -4.21
CA LYS A 46 10.85 21.50 -3.38
C LYS A 46 10.57 20.53 -2.24
N THR A 47 11.64 19.88 -1.80
CA THR A 47 11.69 19.08 -0.59
C THR A 47 12.43 19.94 0.46
N ASP A 48 11.72 20.87 1.05
CA ASP A 48 12.29 21.95 1.86
C ASP A 48 11.75 22.03 3.31
N CYS A 49 10.75 21.19 3.65
CA CYS A 49 10.15 21.16 4.96
C CYS A 49 10.74 20.01 5.81
N LYS A 50 11.36 20.30 6.94
CA LYS A 50 11.75 19.27 7.91
C LYS A 50 10.57 18.96 8.84
N VAL A 51 10.24 17.70 8.99
CA VAL A 51 9.21 17.21 9.91
C VAL A 51 9.82 17.03 11.29
N GLU A 52 9.44 17.85 12.26
CA GLU A 52 9.94 17.75 13.62
C GLU A 52 9.10 16.78 14.47
N LYS A 53 7.79 16.76 14.25
CA LYS A 53 6.85 15.89 14.97
C LYS A 53 5.56 15.72 14.20
N ILE A 54 4.97 14.52 14.33
CA ILE A 54 3.62 14.23 13.82
C ILE A 54 2.75 13.68 14.96
N ASP A 55 1.62 14.33 15.19
CA ASP A 55 0.55 13.81 16.05
C ASP A 55 -0.54 13.20 15.15
N SER A 56 -0.55 11.87 15.09
CA SER A 56 -1.45 11.11 14.21
C SER A 56 -1.75 9.74 14.78
N PHE A 57 -2.93 9.20 14.47
CA PHE A 57 -3.27 7.80 14.70
C PHE A 57 -2.58 6.84 13.73
N TYR A 58 -2.18 7.34 12.57
CA TYR A 58 -1.51 6.53 11.56
C TYR A 58 -0.04 6.39 11.89
N ALA A 59 0.36 5.20 12.34
CA ALA A 59 1.74 4.91 12.71
C ALA A 59 2.72 5.20 11.56
N VAL A 60 2.27 4.98 10.31
CA VAL A 60 3.03 5.26 9.10
C VAL A 60 3.50 6.70 9.00
N LEU A 61 2.64 7.67 9.29
CA LEU A 61 3.03 9.09 9.20
C LEU A 61 4.15 9.44 10.18
N LYS A 62 4.23 8.75 11.32
CA LYS A 62 5.32 8.97 12.29
C LYS A 62 6.69 8.59 11.74
N ARG A 63 6.76 7.75 10.71
CA ARG A 63 8.02 7.43 10.02
C ARG A 63 8.57 8.63 9.23
N ALA A 64 7.74 9.62 8.91
CA ALA A 64 8.18 10.86 8.30
C ALA A 64 8.83 11.84 9.30
N GLU A 65 8.75 11.59 10.61
CA GLU A 65 9.44 12.41 11.61
C GLU A 65 10.95 12.43 11.37
N MET A 66 11.54 13.60 11.51
CA MET A 66 12.95 13.91 11.24
C MET A 66 13.37 13.88 9.77
N LEU A 67 12.49 13.52 8.84
CA LEU A 67 12.77 13.58 7.41
C LEU A 67 12.50 14.98 6.85
N THR A 68 13.19 15.30 5.75
CA THR A 68 12.87 16.48 4.93
C THR A 68 11.92 16.06 3.83
N VAL A 69 10.81 16.77 3.70
CA VAL A 69 9.68 16.37 2.85
C VAL A 69 9.22 17.52 1.95
N ASN A 70 8.49 17.18 0.91
CA ASN A 70 7.68 18.12 0.15
C ASN A 70 6.30 18.23 0.81
N VAL A 71 5.83 19.46 1.06
CA VAL A 71 4.57 19.68 1.79
C VAL A 71 3.35 19.15 1.03
N GLU A 72 3.32 19.27 -0.29
CA GLU A 72 2.21 18.78 -1.11
C GLU A 72 2.13 17.25 -1.09
N LYS A 73 3.28 16.58 -1.15
CA LYS A 73 3.35 15.12 -1.03
C LYS A 73 2.92 14.63 0.35
N LEU A 74 3.32 15.33 1.42
CA LEU A 74 2.88 15.01 2.77
C LEU A 74 1.36 15.22 2.93
N ASN A 75 0.83 16.27 2.35
CA ASN A 75 -0.60 16.57 2.33
C ASN A 75 -1.38 15.50 1.56
N TYR A 76 -0.84 15.07 0.41
CA TYR A 76 -1.42 13.97 -0.37
C TYR A 76 -1.46 12.67 0.43
N LEU A 77 -0.35 12.28 1.06
CA LEU A 77 -0.28 11.06 1.88
C LEU A 77 -1.28 11.11 3.05
N ALA A 78 -1.33 12.22 3.79
CA ALA A 78 -2.27 12.40 4.88
C ALA A 78 -3.72 12.28 4.39
N LYS A 79 -4.07 12.92 3.27
CA LYS A 79 -5.39 12.83 2.67
C LYS A 79 -5.74 11.40 2.26
N ARG A 80 -4.81 10.66 1.64
CA ARG A 80 -5.03 9.27 1.26
C ARG A 80 -5.34 8.38 2.46
N LEU A 81 -4.63 8.58 3.57
CA LEU A 81 -4.87 7.84 4.81
C LEU A 81 -6.22 8.19 5.45
N GLU A 82 -6.65 9.46 5.38
CA GLU A 82 -7.96 9.88 5.89
C GLU A 82 -9.12 9.37 5.00
N ASP A 83 -8.96 9.42 3.68
CA ASP A 83 -9.96 8.96 2.71
C ASP A 83 -10.02 7.43 2.64
N SER A 84 -8.91 6.74 2.91
CA SER A 84 -8.88 5.29 2.97
C SER A 84 -9.59 4.81 4.24
N GLN A 85 -10.65 4.02 4.07
CA GLN A 85 -11.27 3.29 5.19
C GLN A 85 -10.42 2.08 5.62
N LEU A 86 -9.10 2.13 5.46
CA LEU A 86 -8.18 1.00 5.47
C LEU A 86 -6.96 1.18 6.40
N PRO A 87 -7.10 1.80 7.60
CA PRO A 87 -5.93 2.05 8.44
C PRO A 87 -5.15 0.77 8.80
N ASN A 88 -5.83 -0.37 9.01
CA ASN A 88 -5.18 -1.61 9.45
C ASN A 88 -4.54 -2.40 8.30
N GLU A 89 -5.02 -2.23 7.07
CA GLU A 89 -4.49 -2.96 5.91
C GLU A 89 -3.27 -2.25 5.32
N VAL A 90 -3.20 -0.94 5.47
CA VAL A 90 -2.00 -0.15 5.17
C VAL A 90 -0.89 -0.49 6.18
N ASP A 91 -1.20 -0.70 7.46
CA ASP A 91 -0.20 -1.06 8.47
C ASP A 91 0.56 -2.35 8.13
N VAL A 92 -0.06 -3.33 7.47
CA VAL A 92 0.64 -4.56 7.02
C VAL A 92 1.62 -4.28 5.88
N LEU A 93 1.29 -3.38 4.98
CA LEU A 93 2.21 -2.91 3.94
C LEU A 93 3.38 -2.11 4.54
N LEU A 94 3.26 -1.68 5.80
CA LEU A 94 4.15 -0.76 6.51
C LEU A 94 5.04 -1.43 7.54
N ASP A 95 4.87 -2.71 7.84
CA ASP A 95 5.83 -3.50 8.62
C ASP A 95 7.17 -3.67 7.89
N MET A 96 7.22 -3.30 6.61
CA MET A 96 8.46 -3.22 5.86
C MET A 96 9.27 -1.99 6.27
N GLU A 97 10.57 -2.12 6.39
CA GLU A 97 11.50 -1.03 6.66
C GLU A 97 11.59 -0.10 5.44
N TYR A 98 10.80 0.98 5.43
CA TYR A 98 10.93 2.05 4.44
C TYR A 98 11.93 3.08 4.96
N GLU A 99 12.94 3.35 4.16
CA GLU A 99 14.05 4.23 4.56
C GLU A 99 13.75 5.71 4.24
N THR A 100 12.83 5.98 3.29
CA THR A 100 12.59 7.34 2.79
C THR A 100 11.12 7.72 2.72
N PHE A 101 10.85 9.02 2.76
CA PHE A 101 9.51 9.57 2.54
C PHE A 101 8.99 9.30 1.11
N SER A 102 9.89 9.15 0.12
CA SER A 102 9.52 8.78 -1.25
C SER A 102 8.83 7.42 -1.28
N ASP A 103 9.34 6.46 -0.49
CA ASP A 103 8.76 5.11 -0.41
C ASP A 103 7.34 5.12 0.14
N LEU A 104 7.06 5.99 1.13
CA LEU A 104 5.72 6.15 1.68
C LEU A 104 4.73 6.72 0.65
N ASN A 105 5.17 7.66 -0.20
CA ASN A 105 4.33 8.18 -1.28
C ASN A 105 4.09 7.13 -2.38
N GLU A 106 5.11 6.37 -2.76
CA GLU A 106 4.95 5.26 -3.72
C GLU A 106 3.97 4.22 -3.21
N LEU A 107 3.98 3.93 -1.91
CA LEU A 107 3.01 3.04 -1.28
C LEU A 107 1.59 3.62 -1.31
N ALA A 108 1.43 4.91 -1.01
CA ALA A 108 0.14 5.58 -1.09
C ALA A 108 -0.41 5.56 -2.53
N GLU A 109 0.46 5.76 -3.53
CA GLU A 109 0.11 5.64 -4.95
C GLU A 109 -0.26 4.20 -5.32
N ALA A 110 0.45 3.19 -4.81
CA ALA A 110 0.17 1.78 -5.07
C ALA A 110 -1.23 1.35 -4.61
N THR A 111 -1.75 1.99 -3.57
CA THR A 111 -3.10 1.73 -3.04
C THR A 111 -4.17 2.65 -3.62
N ASP A 112 -3.79 3.65 -4.42
CA ASP A 112 -4.75 4.60 -5.02
C ASP A 112 -5.65 3.91 -6.03
N GLY A 113 -6.96 4.11 -5.89
CA GLY A 113 -7.97 3.50 -6.76
C GLY A 113 -8.27 2.02 -6.49
N LEU A 114 -7.55 1.35 -5.61
CA LEU A 114 -7.87 -0.02 -5.21
C LEU A 114 -9.14 -0.06 -4.35
N SER A 115 -9.97 -1.07 -4.59
CA SER A 115 -11.08 -1.37 -3.69
C SER A 115 -10.56 -1.94 -2.36
N LYS A 116 -11.41 -1.95 -1.32
CA LYS A 116 -11.08 -2.59 -0.04
C LYS A 116 -10.68 -4.07 -0.20
N ALA A 117 -11.36 -4.79 -1.09
CA ALA A 117 -11.05 -6.20 -1.38
C ALA A 117 -9.68 -6.34 -2.05
N ASP A 118 -9.33 -5.44 -2.99
CA ASP A 118 -8.04 -5.46 -3.68
C ASP A 118 -6.88 -5.10 -2.75
N VAL A 119 -7.08 -4.15 -1.82
CA VAL A 119 -6.05 -3.86 -0.80
C VAL A 119 -5.85 -5.07 0.12
N GLY A 120 -6.93 -5.75 0.55
CA GLY A 120 -6.83 -7.00 1.30
C GLY A 120 -6.07 -8.08 0.53
N LYS A 121 -6.33 -8.22 -0.77
CA LYS A 121 -5.61 -9.10 -1.68
C LYS A 121 -4.15 -8.69 -1.81
N LEU A 122 -3.85 -7.39 -2.01
CA LEU A 122 -2.48 -6.88 -2.08
C LEU A 122 -1.69 -7.22 -0.81
N GLY A 123 -2.29 -7.09 0.37
CA GLY A 123 -1.66 -7.49 1.62
C GLY A 123 -1.25 -8.98 1.64
N ALA A 124 -2.11 -9.88 1.13
CA ALA A 124 -1.78 -11.29 1.01
C ALA A 124 -0.68 -11.55 -0.06
N VAL A 125 -0.71 -10.80 -1.18
CA VAL A 125 0.32 -10.86 -2.23
C VAL A 125 1.69 -10.43 -1.70
N VAL A 126 1.74 -9.38 -0.89
CA VAL A 126 2.99 -8.90 -0.25
C VAL A 126 3.59 -9.98 0.66
N MET A 127 2.76 -10.73 1.40
CA MET A 127 3.23 -11.84 2.22
C MET A 127 3.79 -13.01 1.39
N LEU A 128 3.21 -13.28 0.21
CA LEU A 128 3.66 -14.34 -0.69
C LEU A 128 4.93 -13.93 -1.45
N ALA A 129 4.98 -12.69 -1.94
CA ALA A 129 6.04 -12.21 -2.84
C ALA A 129 7.28 -11.67 -2.11
N GLU A 130 7.17 -11.31 -0.84
CA GLU A 130 8.22 -10.74 -0.01
C GLU A 130 8.98 -9.56 -0.69
N PRO A 131 8.27 -8.52 -1.21
CA PRO A 131 8.93 -7.42 -1.90
C PRO A 131 9.91 -6.69 -0.96
N LYS A 132 10.96 -6.09 -1.54
CA LYS A 132 12.02 -5.39 -0.80
C LYS A 132 11.91 -3.87 -0.90
N SER A 133 10.95 -3.34 -1.68
CA SER A 133 10.77 -1.90 -1.86
C SER A 133 9.31 -1.55 -2.16
N ALA A 134 8.94 -0.29 -1.92
CA ALA A 134 7.63 0.25 -2.27
C ALA A 134 7.34 0.18 -3.78
N ALA A 135 8.36 0.37 -4.62
CA ALA A 135 8.24 0.23 -6.07
C ALA A 135 7.83 -1.19 -6.48
N GLN A 136 8.35 -2.22 -5.81
CA GLN A 136 7.94 -3.60 -6.05
C GLN A 136 6.49 -3.84 -5.61
N ILE A 137 6.05 -3.25 -4.49
CA ILE A 137 4.64 -3.31 -4.07
C ILE A 137 3.73 -2.64 -5.09
N LYS A 138 4.14 -1.50 -5.65
CA LYS A 138 3.40 -0.82 -6.72
C LYS A 138 3.24 -1.72 -7.95
N ASN A 139 4.32 -2.36 -8.39
CA ASN A 139 4.26 -3.30 -9.51
C ASN A 139 3.34 -4.49 -9.21
N LEU A 140 3.36 -5.02 -7.99
CA LEU A 140 2.43 -6.08 -7.58
C LEU A 140 0.97 -5.60 -7.58
N ALA A 141 0.72 -4.37 -7.13
CA ALA A 141 -0.61 -3.77 -7.12
C ALA A 141 -1.20 -3.60 -8.54
N GLU A 142 -0.35 -3.30 -9.52
CA GLU A 142 -0.74 -3.19 -10.94
C GLU A 142 -1.04 -4.55 -11.59
N HIS A 143 -0.61 -5.65 -10.95
CA HIS A 143 -0.72 -7.01 -11.49
C HIS A 143 -1.47 -7.98 -10.56
N LEU A 144 -2.43 -7.47 -9.78
CA LEU A 144 -3.24 -8.30 -8.87
C LEU A 144 -4.04 -9.40 -9.58
N ASP A 145 -4.34 -9.24 -10.87
CA ASP A 145 -5.00 -10.24 -11.69
C ASP A 145 -4.16 -11.53 -11.87
N LEU A 146 -2.83 -11.47 -11.68
CA LEU A 146 -1.94 -12.64 -11.70
C LEU A 146 -2.01 -13.49 -10.43
N PHE A 147 -2.84 -13.13 -9.47
CA PHE A 147 -2.99 -13.85 -8.22
C PHE A 147 -4.44 -14.31 -8.02
N ASP A 148 -4.60 -15.52 -7.52
CA ASP A 148 -5.87 -16.02 -7.03
C ASP A 148 -5.93 -15.87 -5.52
N PHE A 149 -6.99 -15.24 -5.01
CA PHE A 149 -7.15 -14.95 -3.59
C PHE A 149 -8.49 -15.47 -3.08
N ALA A 150 -8.44 -16.29 -2.03
CA ALA A 150 -9.60 -16.78 -1.31
C ALA A 150 -9.64 -16.15 0.09
N PRO A 151 -10.35 -15.01 0.26
CA PRO A 151 -10.36 -14.28 1.52
C PRO A 151 -10.97 -15.12 2.65
N GLY A 152 -10.31 -15.13 3.81
CA GLY A 152 -10.78 -15.85 5.00
C GLY A 152 -10.66 -17.38 4.92
N ALA A 153 -10.02 -17.94 3.89
CA ALA A 153 -9.71 -19.36 3.80
C ALA A 153 -8.36 -19.64 4.44
N HIS A 154 -8.36 -20.29 5.62
CA HIS A 154 -7.16 -20.60 6.40
C HIS A 154 -6.85 -22.09 6.49
N THR A 155 -7.72 -22.92 5.91
CA THR A 155 -7.57 -24.37 5.87
C THR A 155 -7.87 -24.92 4.48
N PRO A 156 -7.37 -26.12 4.12
CA PRO A 156 -7.71 -26.76 2.86
C PRO A 156 -9.22 -26.90 2.64
N GLN A 157 -9.97 -27.23 3.70
CA GLN A 157 -11.42 -27.37 3.64
C GLN A 157 -12.11 -26.04 3.31
N GLU A 158 -11.69 -24.93 3.95
CA GLU A 158 -12.25 -23.60 3.69
C GLU A 158 -11.90 -23.13 2.27
N TYR A 159 -10.69 -23.39 1.81
CA TYR A 159 -10.28 -23.09 0.44
C TYR A 159 -11.08 -23.90 -0.58
N GLY A 160 -11.26 -25.21 -0.37
CA GLY A 160 -12.10 -26.05 -1.21
C GLY A 160 -13.56 -25.58 -1.25
N LYS A 161 -14.08 -25.15 -0.10
CA LYS A 161 -15.42 -24.56 0.00
C LYS A 161 -15.54 -23.24 -0.79
N TYR A 162 -14.55 -22.37 -0.69
CA TYR A 162 -14.47 -21.14 -1.48
C TYR A 162 -14.44 -21.47 -2.99
N MET A 163 -13.58 -22.41 -3.39
CA MET A 163 -13.42 -22.79 -4.80
C MET A 163 -14.72 -23.32 -5.40
N ILE A 164 -15.44 -24.18 -4.71
CA ILE A 164 -16.66 -24.80 -5.22
C ILE A 164 -17.85 -23.80 -5.18
N ARG A 165 -17.99 -23.04 -4.09
CA ARG A 165 -19.20 -22.20 -3.89
C ARG A 165 -19.07 -20.77 -4.40
N GLN A 166 -17.87 -20.18 -4.40
CA GLN A 166 -17.70 -18.74 -4.55
C GLN A 166 -16.81 -18.33 -5.71
N SER A 167 -15.88 -19.18 -6.16
CA SER A 167 -14.91 -18.82 -7.20
C SER A 167 -15.55 -18.62 -8.59
N GLY A 168 -16.77 -19.14 -8.80
CA GLY A 168 -17.43 -19.14 -10.12
C GLY A 168 -16.80 -20.11 -11.13
N ARG A 169 -15.84 -20.95 -10.71
CA ARG A 169 -15.14 -21.92 -11.58
C ARG A 169 -15.87 -23.25 -11.70
N PHE A 170 -16.86 -23.48 -10.85
CA PHE A 170 -17.65 -24.70 -10.81
C PHE A 170 -19.13 -24.38 -10.80
N ASP A 171 -19.92 -25.23 -11.43
CA ASP A 171 -21.36 -25.22 -11.31
C ASP A 171 -21.74 -25.80 -9.94
N TYR A 172 -22.04 -24.92 -8.99
CA TYR A 172 -22.42 -25.31 -7.64
C TYR A 172 -23.93 -25.56 -7.55
N ASP A 173 -24.30 -26.73 -7.00
CA ASP A 173 -25.68 -27.07 -6.66
C ASP A 173 -25.81 -27.23 -5.14
N GLU A 174 -26.60 -26.35 -4.51
CA GLU A 174 -26.84 -26.36 -3.07
C GLU A 174 -27.47 -27.65 -2.56
N ASN A 175 -28.25 -28.36 -3.41
CA ASN A 175 -28.84 -29.65 -3.05
C ASN A 175 -27.79 -30.78 -2.94
N LEU A 176 -26.63 -30.59 -3.52
CA LEU A 176 -25.49 -31.53 -3.48
C LEU A 176 -24.42 -31.12 -2.47
N ASP A 177 -24.67 -30.13 -1.64
CA ASP A 177 -23.66 -29.55 -0.73
C ASP A 177 -23.00 -30.58 0.18
N ASP A 178 -23.78 -31.48 0.76
CA ASP A 178 -23.30 -32.59 1.65
C ASP A 178 -22.47 -33.64 0.94
N PHE A 179 -22.46 -33.65 -0.40
CA PHE A 179 -21.72 -34.62 -1.21
C PHE A 179 -20.37 -34.09 -1.72
N TYR A 180 -20.10 -32.80 -1.55
CA TYR A 180 -18.81 -32.23 -1.92
C TYR A 180 -17.74 -32.52 -0.87
N ASP A 181 -16.64 -33.12 -1.31
CA ASP A 181 -15.44 -33.31 -0.47
C ASP A 181 -14.57 -32.05 -0.56
N TYR A 182 -14.91 -31.04 0.24
CA TYR A 182 -14.23 -29.74 0.26
C TYR A 182 -12.76 -29.84 0.67
N GLU A 183 -12.43 -30.70 1.64
CA GLU A 183 -11.06 -30.87 2.12
C GLU A 183 -10.17 -31.48 1.04
N LYS A 184 -10.66 -32.51 0.38
CA LYS A 184 -9.94 -33.16 -0.74
C LYS A 184 -9.75 -32.17 -1.88
N CYS A 185 -10.80 -31.44 -2.29
CA CYS A 185 -10.73 -30.44 -3.35
C CYS A 185 -9.69 -29.37 -3.04
N GLY A 186 -9.71 -28.81 -1.82
CA GLY A 186 -8.76 -27.79 -1.40
C GLY A 186 -7.34 -28.34 -1.35
N THR A 187 -7.13 -29.53 -0.80
CA THR A 187 -5.79 -30.15 -0.71
C THR A 187 -5.19 -30.40 -2.09
N GLU A 188 -5.97 -30.95 -3.03
CA GLU A 188 -5.50 -31.19 -4.40
C GLU A 188 -5.12 -29.91 -5.11
N ARG A 189 -5.88 -28.81 -4.88
CA ARG A 189 -5.57 -27.51 -5.45
C ARG A 189 -4.31 -26.89 -4.87
N ILE A 190 -4.17 -26.85 -3.55
CA ILE A 190 -2.98 -26.33 -2.87
C ILE A 190 -1.71 -27.04 -3.36
N ASN A 191 -1.78 -28.36 -3.55
CA ASN A 191 -0.64 -29.14 -4.05
C ASN A 191 -0.28 -28.85 -5.52
N ALA A 192 -1.21 -28.28 -6.29
CA ALA A 192 -1.02 -27.98 -7.70
C ALA A 192 -0.68 -26.50 -7.97
N GLU A 193 -0.79 -25.64 -6.98
CA GLU A 193 -0.63 -24.19 -7.07
C GLU A 193 0.59 -23.74 -6.28
N ASP A 194 1.23 -22.66 -6.74
CA ASP A 194 2.29 -21.97 -5.99
C ASP A 194 1.63 -20.92 -5.09
N GLY A 195 1.25 -21.34 -3.89
CA GLY A 195 0.48 -20.51 -2.98
C GLY A 195 0.73 -20.81 -1.51
N MET A 196 0.18 -19.93 -0.65
CA MET A 196 0.30 -20.08 0.81
C MET A 196 -0.96 -19.57 1.54
N PHE A 197 -1.14 -20.02 2.77
CA PHE A 197 -2.09 -19.44 3.70
C PHE A 197 -1.47 -18.22 4.39
N THR A 198 -2.24 -17.14 4.44
CA THR A 198 -1.90 -15.91 5.16
C THR A 198 -2.95 -15.65 6.24
N ASP A 199 -2.73 -14.66 7.08
CA ASP A 199 -3.74 -14.18 8.04
C ASP A 199 -5.00 -13.60 7.37
N ARG A 200 -4.92 -13.30 6.05
CA ARG A 200 -6.02 -12.74 5.23
C ARG A 200 -6.77 -13.81 4.43
N GLY A 201 -6.21 -14.97 4.28
CA GLY A 201 -6.75 -16.08 3.49
C GLY A 201 -5.68 -16.77 2.66
N TYR A 202 -6.10 -17.66 1.76
CA TYR A 202 -5.20 -18.34 0.84
C TYR A 202 -4.92 -17.47 -0.40
N ILE A 203 -3.65 -17.38 -0.77
CA ILE A 203 -3.18 -16.67 -1.97
C ILE A 203 -2.31 -17.59 -2.81
N ALA A 204 -2.48 -17.58 -4.13
CA ALA A 204 -1.65 -18.33 -5.07
C ALA A 204 -1.29 -17.49 -6.29
N TYR A 205 -0.06 -17.65 -6.77
CA TYR A 205 0.39 -17.04 -8.01
C TYR A 205 0.03 -17.91 -9.21
N LYS A 206 -0.47 -17.29 -10.29
CA LYS A 206 -0.88 -17.96 -11.53
C LYS A 206 -0.29 -17.36 -12.81
N GLY A 207 0.63 -16.41 -12.65
CA GLY A 207 1.28 -15.76 -13.79
C GLY A 207 2.19 -16.68 -14.57
N CYS A 208 2.46 -16.32 -15.83
CA CYS A 208 3.38 -17.05 -16.72
C CYS A 208 4.84 -16.60 -16.55
N TYR A 209 5.06 -15.43 -15.94
CA TYR A 209 6.39 -14.89 -15.65
C TYR A 209 6.80 -15.25 -14.23
N SER A 210 8.08 -15.15 -13.90
CA SER A 210 8.49 -15.30 -12.51
C SER A 210 7.95 -14.13 -11.66
N MET A 211 7.70 -14.36 -10.38
CA MET A 211 7.25 -13.33 -9.45
C MET A 211 8.26 -12.18 -9.35
N GLU A 212 9.56 -12.51 -9.46
CA GLU A 212 10.64 -11.53 -9.48
C GLU A 212 10.58 -10.62 -10.72
N GLU A 213 10.23 -11.16 -11.90
CA GLU A 213 10.05 -10.35 -13.12
C GLU A 213 8.84 -9.40 -12.95
N VAL A 214 7.74 -9.85 -12.36
CA VAL A 214 6.57 -9.00 -12.08
C VAL A 214 6.95 -7.87 -11.14
N MET A 215 7.64 -8.17 -10.04
CA MET A 215 8.09 -7.16 -9.08
C MET A 215 9.02 -6.11 -9.68
N ASN A 216 9.81 -6.46 -10.71
CA ASN A 216 10.79 -5.57 -11.34
C ASN A 216 10.33 -5.01 -12.70
N SER A 217 9.09 -5.25 -13.14
CA SER A 217 8.59 -4.89 -14.47
C SER A 217 8.71 -3.39 -14.82
N GLY A 218 8.59 -2.51 -13.82
CA GLY A 218 8.73 -1.07 -14.00
C GLY A 218 10.17 -0.56 -14.23
N GLN A 219 11.19 -1.37 -13.93
CA GLN A 219 12.59 -0.95 -14.10
C GLN A 219 13.11 -1.16 -15.53
N SER A 220 12.57 -2.13 -16.28
CA SER A 220 12.99 -2.42 -17.65
C SER A 220 12.68 -1.29 -18.63
N SER A 221 11.60 -0.55 -18.43
CA SER A 221 11.21 0.57 -19.32
C SER A 221 12.10 1.81 -19.18
N ARG A 222 12.86 1.94 -18.10
CA ARG A 222 13.79 3.08 -17.89
C ARG A 222 15.17 2.86 -18.51
N MET A 223 15.60 1.62 -18.71
CA MET A 223 16.92 1.33 -19.30
C MET A 223 16.95 1.45 -20.82
N GLU A 224 15.84 1.27 -21.53
CA GLU A 224 15.83 1.37 -22.99
C GLU A 224 15.82 2.82 -23.54
N MET A 225 15.48 3.83 -22.76
CA MET A 225 15.47 5.24 -23.20
C MET A 225 16.78 6.00 -22.94
N GLY A 226 17.79 5.37 -22.32
CA GLY A 226 19.11 5.99 -22.03
C GLY A 226 20.23 5.69 -23.02
N GLY A 227 19.97 4.94 -24.08
CA GLY A 227 20.99 4.38 -24.96
C GLY A 227 20.99 4.86 -26.41
N MET A 228 20.58 6.11 -26.68
CA MET A 228 20.79 6.75 -28.00
C MET A 228 21.09 8.24 -27.83
N MET A 229 22.35 8.53 -27.63
CA MET A 229 23.04 9.75 -28.09
C MET A 229 24.49 9.42 -28.41
#